data_2baf901950e70719dfca19cbba149a57
#
_entry.id   2baf901950e70719dfca19cbba149a57
#
_cell.length_a   1.000
_cell.length_b   1.000
_cell.length_c   1.000
_cell.angle_alpha   90.00
_cell.angle_beta   90.00
_cell.angle_gamma   90.00
#
_symmetry.space_group_name_H-M   'P 1'
#
loop_
_entity.id
_entity.type
_entity.pdbx_description
1 polymer ?
#
loop_
_entity_poly.entity_id
_entity_poly.type
_entity_poly.pdbx_seq_one_letter_code
_entity_poly.pdbx_strand_id
1 'polypeptide(L)'
;MVYVDTSVLVALFTNEATAERIANWVAEETRPLVSGDWCVTEFASALALKQRTSQITSRQGNAAWKVFSQFCEGHLRLLPLDREVFSQAAHLVRNSKSGLRAADALHLALALRVKAKAFFTLDVRLAESVGQSKLPVIH
;
A
#
# COMPACT_ATOMS: atom_id res chain seq x y z
N MET A 1 14.12 3.08 4.56
CA MET A 1 12.79 2.47 4.65
C MET A 1 12.21 2.27 3.26
N VAL A 2 11.36 1.28 3.10
CA VAL A 2 10.56 1.01 1.90
C VAL A 2 9.10 1.33 2.22
N TYR A 3 8.47 2.13 1.38
CA TYR A 3 7.03 2.38 1.48
C TYR A 3 6.27 1.24 0.79
N VAL A 4 5.28 0.69 1.47
CA VAL A 4 4.46 -0.43 0.96
C VAL A 4 3.04 0.06 0.74
N ASP A 5 2.55 -0.06 -0.48
CA ASP A 5 1.19 0.28 -0.87
C ASP A 5 0.20 -0.83 -0.48
N THR A 6 -1.05 -0.47 -0.32
CA THR A 6 -2.13 -1.38 0.08
C THR A 6 -2.31 -2.55 -0.89
N SER A 7 -2.07 -2.37 -2.19
CA SER A 7 -2.19 -3.44 -3.19
C SER A 7 -1.30 -4.64 -2.88
N VAL A 8 -0.09 -4.38 -2.36
CA VAL A 8 0.87 -5.41 -1.93
C VAL A 8 0.33 -6.19 -0.73
N LEU A 9 -0.22 -5.47 0.26
CA LEU A 9 -0.77 -6.07 1.48
C LEU A 9 -2.01 -6.93 1.17
N VAL A 10 -2.88 -6.45 0.30
CA VAL A 10 -4.06 -7.20 -0.16
C VAL A 10 -3.64 -8.48 -0.86
N ALA A 11 -2.71 -8.42 -1.81
CA ALA A 11 -2.23 -9.59 -2.53
C ALA A 11 -1.59 -10.61 -1.60
N LEU A 12 -0.77 -10.15 -0.64
CA LEU A 12 -0.09 -11.00 0.32
C LEU A 12 -1.08 -11.75 1.24
N PHE A 13 -2.01 -11.03 1.84
CA PHE A 13 -2.87 -11.59 2.89
C PHE A 13 -4.18 -12.19 2.39
N THR A 14 -4.55 -11.98 1.13
CA THR A 14 -5.70 -12.67 0.49
C THR A 14 -5.27 -13.76 -0.49
N ASN A 15 -4.01 -14.19 -0.42
CA ASN A 15 -3.46 -15.30 -1.18
C ASN A 15 -3.65 -15.17 -2.71
N GLU A 16 -3.39 -13.98 -3.25
CA GLU A 16 -3.36 -13.77 -4.69
C GLU A 16 -2.16 -14.48 -5.34
N ALA A 17 -2.13 -14.58 -6.66
CA ALA A 17 -1.06 -15.28 -7.40
C ALA A 17 0.35 -14.77 -7.09
N THR A 18 0.49 -13.50 -6.71
CA THR A 18 1.77 -12.87 -6.34
C THR A 18 2.17 -13.04 -4.87
N ALA A 19 1.31 -13.65 -4.04
CA ALA A 19 1.50 -13.71 -2.59
C ALA A 19 2.83 -14.35 -2.18
N GLU A 20 3.21 -15.47 -2.80
CA GLU A 20 4.47 -16.17 -2.48
C GLU A 20 5.69 -15.31 -2.82
N ARG A 21 5.69 -14.65 -3.98
CA ARG A 21 6.78 -13.73 -4.37
C ARG A 21 6.91 -12.58 -3.39
N ILE A 22 5.79 -12.00 -2.95
CA ILE A 22 5.78 -10.91 -1.98
C ILE A 22 6.29 -11.41 -0.62
N ALA A 23 5.84 -12.57 -0.16
CA ALA A 23 6.29 -13.15 1.11
C ALA A 23 7.79 -13.39 1.13
N ASN A 24 8.36 -13.94 0.05
CA ASN A 24 9.79 -14.13 -0.09
C ASN A 24 10.53 -12.79 -0.08
N TRP A 25 10.05 -11.80 -0.83
CA TRP A 25 10.64 -10.47 -0.82
C TRP A 25 10.62 -9.83 0.58
N VAL A 26 9.50 -9.93 1.31
CA VAL A 26 9.39 -9.41 2.68
C VAL A 26 10.38 -10.11 3.63
N ALA A 27 10.56 -11.42 3.47
CA ALA A 27 11.48 -12.19 4.30
C ALA A 27 12.96 -11.82 4.07
N GLU A 28 13.30 -11.39 2.86
CA GLU A 28 14.67 -10.99 2.48
C GLU A 28 14.95 -9.49 2.71
N GLU A 29 13.90 -8.67 2.82
CA GLU A 29 14.04 -7.22 2.95
C GLU A 29 14.52 -6.84 4.37
N THR A 30 15.66 -6.18 4.43
CA THR A 30 16.26 -5.75 5.71
C THR A 30 15.93 -4.32 6.10
N ARG A 31 15.41 -3.53 5.16
CA ARG A 31 15.03 -2.15 5.44
C ARG A 31 13.67 -2.10 6.14
N PRO A 32 13.45 -1.14 7.06
CA PRO A 32 12.13 -0.98 7.68
C PRO A 32 11.03 -0.77 6.63
N LEU A 33 9.91 -1.50 6.79
CA LEU A 33 8.72 -1.36 5.97
C LEU A 33 7.78 -0.34 6.63
N VAL A 34 7.26 0.57 5.83
CA VAL A 34 6.33 1.61 6.29
C VAL A 34 5.13 1.73 5.35
N SER A 35 3.99 2.12 5.89
CA SER A 35 2.82 2.54 5.13
C SER A 35 2.08 3.66 5.87
N GLY A 36 1.07 4.25 5.26
CA GLY A 36 0.22 5.20 5.95
C GLY A 36 -0.94 4.51 6.68
N ASP A 37 -1.48 5.14 7.71
CA ASP A 37 -2.71 4.67 8.39
C ASP A 37 -3.87 4.45 7.40
N TRP A 38 -3.84 5.16 6.27
CA TRP A 38 -4.80 5.02 5.19
C TRP A 38 -4.90 3.58 4.66
N CYS A 39 -3.80 2.81 4.70
CA CYS A 39 -3.79 1.43 4.23
C CYS A 39 -4.73 0.52 5.03
N VAL A 40 -5.00 0.83 6.30
CA VAL A 40 -5.90 0.05 7.15
C VAL A 40 -7.34 0.12 6.61
N THR A 41 -7.81 1.32 6.28
CA THR A 41 -9.13 1.52 5.70
C THR A 41 -9.24 0.92 4.30
N GLU A 42 -8.21 1.07 3.49
CA GLU A 42 -8.19 0.49 2.14
C GLU A 42 -8.16 -1.04 2.18
N PHE A 43 -7.39 -1.63 3.08
CA PHE A 43 -7.35 -3.08 3.26
C PHE A 43 -8.73 -3.63 3.67
N ALA A 44 -9.38 -2.97 4.64
CA ALA A 44 -10.75 -3.31 5.03
C ALA A 44 -11.72 -3.22 3.85
N SER A 45 -11.63 -2.16 3.05
CA SER A 45 -12.44 -1.96 1.85
C SER A 45 -12.21 -3.07 0.81
N ALA A 46 -10.96 -3.46 0.58
CA ALA A 46 -10.62 -4.54 -0.34
C ALA A 46 -11.18 -5.89 0.12
N LEU A 47 -11.10 -6.22 1.42
CA LEU A 47 -11.70 -7.43 1.97
C LEU A 47 -13.23 -7.43 1.80
N ALA A 48 -13.88 -6.32 2.10
CA ALA A 48 -15.32 -6.17 1.94
C ALA A 48 -15.75 -6.36 0.48
N LEU A 49 -15.02 -5.81 -0.47
CA LEU A 49 -15.26 -5.98 -1.90
C LEU A 49 -15.09 -7.45 -2.32
N LYS A 50 -14.01 -8.11 -1.92
CA LYS A 50 -13.76 -9.51 -2.23
C LYS A 50 -14.84 -10.44 -1.64
N GLN A 51 -15.35 -10.14 -0.47
CA GLN A 51 -16.46 -10.90 0.14
C GLN A 51 -17.78 -10.68 -0.62
N ARG A 52 -18.12 -9.43 -0.96
CA ARG A 52 -19.35 -9.13 -1.73
C ARG A 52 -19.33 -9.76 -3.12
N THR A 53 -18.19 -9.87 -3.74
CA THR A 53 -18.03 -10.48 -5.06
C THR A 53 -17.72 -11.98 -5.01
N SER A 54 -17.82 -12.59 -3.84
CA SER A 54 -17.59 -14.02 -3.61
C SER A 54 -16.19 -14.53 -4.00
N GLN A 55 -15.19 -13.65 -4.03
CA GLN A 55 -13.79 -14.05 -4.24
C GLN A 55 -13.20 -14.71 -3.01
N ILE A 56 -13.65 -14.30 -1.83
CA ILE A 56 -13.29 -14.90 -0.55
C ILE A 56 -14.54 -15.06 0.31
N THR A 57 -14.50 -16.03 1.24
CA THR A 57 -15.54 -16.23 2.24
C THR A 57 -15.39 -15.22 3.39
N SER A 58 -16.43 -15.05 4.19
CA SER A 58 -16.36 -14.24 5.43
C SER A 58 -15.28 -14.75 6.38
N ARG A 59 -15.15 -16.08 6.50
CA ARG A 59 -14.11 -16.73 7.32
C ARG A 59 -12.70 -16.40 6.82
N GLN A 60 -12.49 -16.46 5.51
CA GLN A 60 -11.19 -16.09 4.90
C GLN A 60 -10.89 -14.60 5.11
N GLY A 61 -11.89 -13.72 4.98
CA GLY A 61 -11.74 -12.29 5.24
C GLY A 61 -11.34 -12.01 6.69
N ASN A 62 -11.98 -12.67 7.66
CA ASN A 62 -11.63 -12.53 9.08
C ASN A 62 -10.21 -13.02 9.38
N ALA A 63 -9.80 -14.13 8.76
CA ALA A 63 -8.45 -14.65 8.90
C ALA A 63 -7.41 -13.69 8.29
N ALA A 64 -7.67 -13.15 7.11
CA ALA A 64 -6.80 -12.16 6.46
C ALA A 64 -6.66 -10.88 7.30
N TRP A 65 -7.76 -10.38 7.85
CA TRP A 65 -7.74 -9.22 8.75
C TRP A 65 -6.88 -9.44 9.98
N LYS A 66 -6.98 -10.60 10.60
CA LYS A 66 -6.18 -10.95 11.77
C LYS A 66 -4.68 -10.96 11.48
N VAL A 67 -4.27 -11.62 10.39
CA VAL A 67 -2.86 -11.71 10.00
C VAL A 67 -2.32 -10.33 9.58
N PHE A 68 -3.09 -9.56 8.84
CA PHE A 68 -2.75 -8.18 8.49
C PHE A 68 -2.54 -7.31 9.75
N SER A 69 -3.45 -7.40 10.72
CA SER A 69 -3.34 -6.65 11.98
C SER A 69 -2.06 -7.01 12.76
N GLN A 70 -1.74 -8.29 12.83
CA GLN A 70 -0.49 -8.77 13.46
C GLN A 70 0.75 -8.26 12.71
N PHE A 71 0.71 -8.23 11.38
CA PHE A 71 1.79 -7.70 10.56
C PHE A 71 2.01 -6.20 10.82
N CYS A 72 0.95 -5.42 10.96
CA CYS A 72 1.01 -4.00 11.31
C CYS A 72 1.59 -3.76 12.72
N GLU A 73 1.41 -4.69 13.66
CA GLU A 73 1.98 -4.57 15.00
C GLU A 73 3.48 -4.86 15.06
N GLY A 74 3.97 -5.79 14.23
CA GLY A 74 5.32 -6.31 14.33
C GLY A 74 6.27 -6.00 13.18
N HIS A 75 5.78 -5.80 11.96
CA HIS A 75 6.60 -5.75 10.76
C HIS A 75 6.39 -4.51 9.89
N LEU A 76 5.22 -3.92 9.93
CA LEU A 76 4.87 -2.75 9.13
C LEU A 76 4.61 -1.55 10.03
N ARG A 77 5.46 -0.55 9.96
CA ARG A 77 5.24 0.68 10.70
C ARG A 77 4.19 1.53 9.99
N LEU A 78 3.07 1.79 10.67
CA LEU A 78 2.05 2.70 10.20
C LEU A 78 2.37 4.14 10.59
N LEU A 79 2.17 5.05 9.65
CA LEU A 79 2.46 6.47 9.81
C LEU A 79 1.18 7.28 9.68
N PRO A 80 0.96 8.29 10.54
CA PRO A 80 -0.20 9.16 10.44
C PRO A 80 -0.13 10.06 9.21
N LEU A 81 -1.29 10.38 8.65
CA LEU A 81 -1.43 11.35 7.59
C LEU A 81 -1.91 12.68 8.21
N ASP A 82 -1.02 13.64 8.28
CA ASP A 82 -1.37 14.98 8.73
C ASP A 82 -1.94 15.84 7.58
N ARG A 83 -2.37 17.05 7.91
CA ARG A 83 -2.96 17.98 6.94
C ARG A 83 -2.02 18.31 5.78
N GLU A 84 -0.72 18.37 6.02
CA GLU A 84 0.26 18.68 4.97
C GLU A 84 0.37 17.54 3.95
N VAL A 85 0.25 16.28 4.37
CA VAL A 85 0.19 15.13 3.45
C VAL A 85 -1.03 15.24 2.54
N PHE A 86 -2.20 15.60 3.09
CA PHE A 86 -3.39 15.83 2.27
C PHE A 86 -3.21 16.98 1.27
N SER A 87 -2.60 18.09 1.68
CA SER A 87 -2.32 19.22 0.79
C SER A 87 -1.35 18.84 -0.33
N GLN A 88 -0.31 18.10 -0.01
CA GLN A 88 0.65 17.61 -0.99
C GLN A 88 0.01 16.60 -1.95
N ALA A 89 -0.81 15.70 -1.46
CA ALA A 89 -1.57 14.76 -2.29
C ALA A 89 -2.49 15.49 -3.27
N ALA A 90 -3.19 16.53 -2.81
CA ALA A 90 -4.03 17.37 -3.66
C ALA A 90 -3.22 18.04 -4.79
N HIS A 91 -2.03 18.55 -4.47
CA HIS A 91 -1.12 19.12 -5.47
C HIS A 91 -0.68 18.07 -6.50
N LEU A 92 -0.32 16.86 -6.06
CA LEU A 92 0.06 15.76 -6.95
C LEU A 92 -1.08 15.37 -7.90
N VAL A 93 -2.31 15.25 -7.40
CA VAL A 93 -3.49 14.93 -8.21
C VAL A 93 -3.73 16.01 -9.29
N ARG A 94 -3.71 17.29 -8.89
CA ARG A 94 -3.97 18.41 -9.82
C ARG A 94 -2.91 18.53 -10.93
N ASN A 95 -1.69 18.10 -10.68
CA ASN A 95 -0.58 18.18 -11.62
C ASN A 95 -0.27 16.84 -12.30
N SER A 96 -1.02 15.78 -12.01
CA SER A 96 -0.83 14.47 -12.62
C SER A 96 -1.27 14.47 -14.08
N LYS A 97 -0.40 13.97 -14.95
CA LYS A 97 -0.71 13.71 -16.37
C LYS A 97 -1.19 12.28 -16.60
N SER A 98 -0.94 11.37 -15.65
CA SER A 98 -1.26 9.94 -15.72
C SER A 98 -2.58 9.57 -15.05
N GLY A 99 -3.32 10.54 -14.50
CA GLY A 99 -4.60 10.30 -13.85
C GLY A 99 -4.46 9.70 -12.44
N LEU A 100 -3.50 10.19 -11.67
CA LEU A 100 -3.29 9.80 -10.27
C LEU A 100 -4.57 10.02 -9.45
N ARG A 101 -5.06 8.96 -8.80
CA ARG A 101 -6.27 9.01 -7.97
C ARG A 101 -5.96 9.54 -6.57
N ALA A 102 -6.99 10.04 -5.88
CA ALA A 102 -6.84 10.66 -4.56
C ALA A 102 -6.19 9.72 -3.52
N ALA A 103 -6.66 8.46 -3.44
CA ALA A 103 -6.11 7.48 -2.50
C ALA A 103 -4.63 7.18 -2.77
N ASP A 104 -4.26 7.00 -4.04
CA ASP A 104 -2.89 6.73 -4.48
C ASP A 104 -1.97 7.93 -4.23
N ALA A 105 -2.51 9.15 -4.39
CA ALA A 105 -1.78 10.38 -4.11
C ALA A 105 -1.44 10.53 -2.61
N LEU A 106 -2.28 10.04 -1.70
CA LEU A 106 -1.98 10.02 -0.27
C LEU A 106 -0.78 9.11 0.03
N HIS A 107 -0.72 7.93 -0.57
CA HIS A 107 0.43 7.04 -0.44
C HIS A 107 1.71 7.68 -0.97
N LEU A 108 1.65 8.23 -2.18
CA LEU A 108 2.82 8.87 -2.80
C LEU A 108 3.29 10.09 -1.99
N ALA A 109 2.37 10.96 -1.57
CA ALA A 109 2.70 12.13 -0.78
C ALA A 109 3.40 11.76 0.54
N LEU A 110 2.88 10.74 1.23
CA LEU A 110 3.49 10.28 2.49
C LEU A 110 4.87 9.66 2.25
N ALA A 111 5.02 8.82 1.22
CA ALA A 111 6.30 8.22 0.87
C ALA A 111 7.38 9.27 0.57
N LEU A 112 7.03 10.33 -0.17
CA LEU A 112 7.92 11.45 -0.45
C LEU A 112 8.29 12.23 0.82
N ARG A 113 7.29 12.50 1.67
CA ARG A 113 7.50 13.23 2.93
C ARG A 113 8.47 12.53 3.88
N VAL A 114 8.35 11.21 4.01
CA VAL A 114 9.25 10.43 4.88
C VAL A 114 10.56 10.04 4.19
N LYS A 115 10.77 10.52 2.97
CA LYS A 115 11.97 10.26 2.17
C LYS A 115 12.26 8.76 2.03
N ALA A 116 11.21 7.99 1.72
CA ALA A 116 11.34 6.57 1.43
C ALA A 116 12.40 6.34 0.35
N LYS A 117 13.12 5.24 0.43
CA LYS A 117 14.19 4.88 -0.52
C LYS A 117 13.68 4.02 -1.68
N ALA A 118 12.51 3.44 -1.51
CA ALA A 118 11.80 2.71 -2.55
C ALA A 118 10.31 2.66 -2.20
N PHE A 119 9.50 2.39 -3.22
CA PHE A 119 8.04 2.28 -3.12
C PHE A 119 7.61 0.95 -3.73
N PHE A 120 6.96 0.09 -2.94
CA PHE A 120 6.46 -1.18 -3.40
C PHE A 120 4.96 -1.09 -3.68
N THR A 121 4.57 -1.34 -4.92
CA THR A 121 3.18 -1.36 -5.36
C THR A 121 2.98 -2.41 -6.46
N LEU A 122 1.77 -2.94 -6.55
CA LEU A 122 1.32 -3.79 -7.66
C LEU A 122 0.41 -3.01 -8.63
N ASP A 123 0.07 -1.77 -8.29
CA ASP A 123 -0.73 -0.89 -9.16
C ASP A 123 0.16 -0.22 -10.21
N VAL A 124 -0.07 -0.57 -11.47
CA VAL A 124 0.72 -0.05 -12.62
C VAL A 124 0.62 1.47 -12.76
N ARG A 125 -0.56 2.05 -12.53
CA ARG A 125 -0.75 3.51 -12.63
C ARG A 125 -0.04 4.25 -11.50
N LEU A 126 -0.13 3.70 -10.29
CA LEU A 126 0.61 4.27 -9.15
C LEU A 126 2.12 4.13 -9.36
N ALA A 127 2.60 2.99 -9.84
CA ALA A 127 4.01 2.77 -10.17
C ALA A 127 4.55 3.82 -11.16
N GLU A 128 3.77 4.16 -12.19
CA GLU A 128 4.11 5.20 -13.15
C GLU A 128 4.27 6.57 -12.47
N SER A 129 3.30 6.96 -11.65
CA SER A 129 3.34 8.24 -10.92
C SER A 129 4.50 8.32 -9.92
N VAL A 130 4.80 7.20 -9.23
CA VAL A 130 5.95 7.08 -8.34
C VAL A 130 7.25 7.26 -9.10
N GLY A 131 7.40 6.61 -10.25
CA GLY A 131 8.58 6.72 -11.11
C GLY A 131 8.81 8.15 -11.61
N GLN A 132 7.74 8.86 -11.96
CA GLN A 132 7.81 10.29 -12.34
C GLN A 132 8.34 11.18 -11.20
N SER A 133 8.14 10.76 -9.95
CA SER A 133 8.66 11.42 -8.75
C SER A 133 10.12 11.01 -8.42
N LYS A 134 10.77 10.26 -9.29
CA LYS A 134 12.15 9.75 -9.14
C LYS A 134 12.34 8.85 -7.90
N LEU A 135 11.28 8.28 -7.37
CA LEU A 135 11.34 7.30 -6.31
C LEU A 135 11.43 5.89 -6.93
N PRO A 136 12.43 5.08 -6.57
CA PRO A 136 12.55 3.72 -7.09
C PRO A 136 11.31 2.88 -6.79
N VAL A 137 10.82 2.18 -7.81
CA VAL A 137 9.64 1.33 -7.73
C VAL A 137 10.04 -0.14 -7.64
N ILE A 138 9.38 -0.86 -6.74
CA ILE A 138 9.41 -2.33 -6.62
C ILE A 138 8.04 -2.85 -7.05
N HIS A 139 7.99 -3.84 -7.95
CA HIS A 139 6.77 -4.54 -8.39
C HIS A 139 6.97 -6.03 -8.65
#